data_5b0b5190db19fa3e8676e5f647439e26
#
_entry.id   5b0b5190db19fa3e8676e5f647439e26
#
_cell.length_a   1.000
_cell.length_b   1.000
_cell.length_c   1.000
_cell.angle_alpha   90.00
_cell.angle_beta   90.00
_cell.angle_gamma   90.00
#
_symmetry.space_group_name_H-M   'P 1'
#
loop_
_entity.id
_entity.type
_entity.pdbx_description
1 polymer ?
#
loop_
_entity_poly.entity_id
_entity_poly.type
_entity_poly.pdbx_seq_one_letter_code
_entity_poly.pdbx_strand_id
1 'polypeptide(L)'
;MAAIELHDIHKRFGSGARQTHTLRGIDLHIADGEFVVFVGPSGCGKSTLLRLIAGLESTSSGQVLIGGRDLTHAAPSQRQVAMVFQSYALYPHMTVRENLGFGMRMRGVPAATISAKLARTVAMLQLEPYLDRRPAELSGGQCQRVAIGRAIVQEPGVFLFDEPLSNLDAELRLRMRLEIAALHRELGRTMVYVTHDQVEAMTLAQRIVVLRDGRIEQVGAPMDLYDSPANTFVAGFIGSPAMNLVPGRLQAGQVMLPGAVPLARAQAADGPCRIGIRPEHLEPAADGPLALLVQQCEQTGASTFVHGVLAGTGAGAGAGAGAEAPPGDTPTALCFESRGRVTARPGDVLRLQPQPGRLHVFGADGQRLASDTRA
;
A
#
# COMPACT_ATOMS: atom_id res chain seq x y z
N MET A 1 10.31 -15.20 19.63
CA MET A 1 9.10 -14.70 19.07
C MET A 1 8.96 -13.26 19.49
N ALA A 2 8.64 -12.35 18.59
CA ALA A 2 8.79 -10.94 18.87
C ALA A 2 7.65 -10.11 18.27
N ALA A 3 6.58 -9.88 19.07
CA ALA A 3 5.62 -8.83 18.82
C ALA A 3 6.31 -7.46 18.85
N ILE A 4 5.78 -6.48 18.12
CA ILE A 4 6.24 -5.09 18.12
C ILE A 4 5.11 -4.21 18.64
N GLU A 5 5.43 -3.35 19.60
CA GLU A 5 4.50 -2.36 20.13
C GLU A 5 5.12 -0.98 20.02
N LEU A 6 4.39 -0.08 19.43
CA LEU A 6 4.75 1.33 19.27
C LEU A 6 3.73 2.16 20.03
N HIS A 7 4.19 2.97 20.98
CA HIS A 7 3.33 3.80 21.82
C HIS A 7 3.68 5.26 21.61
N ASP A 8 2.74 6.04 21.09
CA ASP A 8 2.81 7.48 20.87
C ASP A 8 4.14 7.92 20.21
N ILE A 9 4.54 7.23 19.14
CA ILE A 9 5.80 7.49 18.45
C ILE A 9 5.76 8.83 17.72
N HIS A 10 6.67 9.71 18.08
CA HIS A 10 6.93 10.95 17.36
C HIS A 10 8.36 10.98 16.83
N LYS A 11 8.53 11.51 15.63
CA LYS A 11 9.86 11.82 15.06
C LYS A 11 9.88 13.20 14.45
N ARG A 12 10.84 14.00 14.89
CA ARG A 12 11.12 15.33 14.37
C ARG A 12 12.55 15.39 13.90
N PHE A 13 12.78 15.99 12.74
CA PHE A 13 14.10 16.25 12.18
C PHE A 13 14.38 17.75 12.16
N GLY A 14 15.65 18.12 12.31
CA GLY A 14 16.06 19.52 12.36
C GLY A 14 15.78 20.20 13.70
N SER A 15 16.01 21.51 13.75
CA SER A 15 15.82 22.33 14.94
C SER A 15 15.24 23.70 14.58
N GLY A 16 14.56 24.33 15.54
CA GLY A 16 13.96 25.66 15.38
C GLY A 16 12.91 25.71 14.25
N ALA A 17 12.92 26.79 13.48
CA ALA A 17 11.93 27.04 12.40
C ALA A 17 12.02 26.04 11.21
N ARG A 18 13.09 25.26 11.10
CA ARG A 18 13.26 24.23 10.07
C ARG A 18 12.94 22.82 10.56
N GLN A 19 12.28 22.70 11.71
CA GLN A 19 11.90 21.39 12.25
C GLN A 19 10.76 20.76 11.42
N THR A 20 10.98 19.55 10.91
CA THR A 20 9.97 18.74 10.22
C THR A 20 9.47 17.64 11.15
N HIS A 21 8.15 17.61 11.40
CA HIS A 21 7.48 16.58 12.21
C HIS A 21 7.04 15.43 11.29
N THR A 22 7.87 14.40 11.19
CA THR A 22 7.70 13.30 10.23
C THR A 22 6.77 12.20 10.74
N LEU A 23 6.82 11.86 12.03
CA LEU A 23 5.87 10.92 12.66
C LEU A 23 5.16 11.63 13.80
N ARG A 24 3.82 11.43 13.90
CA ARG A 24 2.94 12.27 14.70
C ARG A 24 1.98 11.45 15.55
N GLY A 25 2.51 10.78 16.60
CA GLY A 25 1.72 9.94 17.50
C GLY A 25 1.31 8.63 16.80
N ILE A 26 2.28 7.77 16.54
CA ILE A 26 2.01 6.44 15.97
C ILE A 26 1.83 5.45 17.12
N ASP A 27 0.63 4.90 17.21
CA ASP A 27 0.28 3.76 18.05
C ASP A 27 0.02 2.55 17.16
N LEU A 28 0.79 1.48 17.34
CA LEU A 28 0.68 0.28 16.52
C LEU A 28 1.12 -0.95 17.31
N HIS A 29 0.32 -1.99 17.26
CA HIS A 29 0.68 -3.32 17.72
C HIS A 29 0.79 -4.27 16.53
N ILE A 30 1.92 -4.98 16.41
CA ILE A 30 2.17 -6.04 15.43
C ILE A 30 2.35 -7.34 16.20
N ALA A 31 1.49 -8.32 15.91
CA ALA A 31 1.53 -9.60 16.60
C ALA A 31 2.78 -10.41 16.23
N ASP A 32 3.15 -11.33 17.11
CA ASP A 32 4.24 -12.27 16.82
C ASP A 32 3.90 -13.15 15.61
N GLY A 33 4.86 -13.27 14.69
CA GLY A 33 4.70 -14.01 13.43
C GLY A 33 3.84 -13.31 12.37
N GLU A 34 3.38 -12.09 12.61
CA GLU A 34 2.55 -11.35 11.66
C GLU A 34 3.35 -10.74 10.51
N PHE A 35 2.78 -10.76 9.29
CA PHE A 35 3.29 -10.04 8.13
C PHE A 35 2.51 -8.73 7.94
N VAL A 36 3.13 -7.63 8.31
CA VAL A 36 2.53 -6.29 8.21
C VAL A 36 3.21 -5.48 7.11
N VAL A 37 2.40 -4.81 6.29
CA VAL A 37 2.90 -3.95 5.21
C VAL A 37 2.54 -2.50 5.48
N PHE A 38 3.53 -1.61 5.46
CA PHE A 38 3.35 -0.17 5.54
C PHE A 38 3.24 0.42 4.14
N VAL A 39 2.15 1.12 3.86
CA VAL A 39 1.90 1.80 2.59
C VAL A 39 1.56 3.27 2.80
N GLY A 40 1.68 4.06 1.75
CA GLY A 40 1.35 5.49 1.76
C GLY A 40 2.17 6.27 0.74
N PRO A 41 1.88 7.55 0.52
CA PRO A 41 2.61 8.42 -0.41
C PRO A 41 4.09 8.55 -0.06
N SER A 42 4.88 9.02 -1.01
CA SER A 42 6.29 9.37 -0.75
C SER A 42 6.38 10.45 0.34
N GLY A 43 7.32 10.28 1.27
CA GLY A 43 7.53 11.24 2.37
C GLY A 43 6.56 11.13 3.55
N CYS A 44 5.57 10.22 3.56
CA CYS A 44 4.63 10.07 4.68
C CYS A 44 5.21 9.44 5.96
N GLY A 45 6.49 8.99 5.94
CA GLY A 45 7.18 8.48 7.13
C GLY A 45 7.40 6.97 7.20
N LYS A 46 7.03 6.17 6.19
CA LYS A 46 7.17 4.69 6.18
C LYS A 46 8.57 4.20 6.52
N SER A 47 9.57 4.59 5.71
CA SER A 47 10.97 4.18 5.94
C SER A 47 11.54 4.76 7.25
N THR A 48 11.06 5.94 7.66
CA THR A 48 11.44 6.52 8.97
C THR A 48 10.94 5.64 10.11
N LEU A 49 9.67 5.21 10.05
CA LEU A 49 9.08 4.32 11.05
C LEU A 49 9.79 2.96 11.08
N LEU A 50 10.10 2.39 9.90
CA LEU A 50 10.85 1.15 9.78
C LEU A 50 12.25 1.26 10.39
N ARG A 51 13.00 2.34 10.08
CA ARG A 51 14.33 2.60 10.63
C ARG A 51 14.31 2.85 12.13
N LEU A 52 13.21 3.41 12.63
CA LEU A 52 13.00 3.63 14.06
C LEU A 52 12.81 2.29 14.80
N ILE A 53 12.05 1.35 14.22
CA ILE A 53 11.94 -0.03 14.72
C ILE A 53 13.30 -0.73 14.68
N ALA A 54 14.10 -0.52 13.62
CA ALA A 54 15.43 -1.08 13.48
C ALA A 54 16.45 -0.50 14.47
N GLY A 55 16.15 0.67 15.09
CA GLY A 55 17.10 1.43 15.93
C GLY A 55 18.16 2.19 15.14
N LEU A 56 17.96 2.32 13.81
CA LEU A 56 18.82 3.15 12.94
C LEU A 56 18.48 4.64 13.03
N GLU A 57 17.27 4.93 13.55
CA GLU A 57 16.81 6.28 13.90
C GLU A 57 16.33 6.29 15.35
N SER A 58 16.57 7.41 16.04
CA SER A 58 16.05 7.65 17.39
C SER A 58 14.64 8.22 17.31
N THR A 59 13.75 7.83 18.21
CA THR A 59 12.46 8.52 18.41
C THR A 59 12.69 9.89 19.08
N SER A 60 11.81 10.85 18.80
CA SER A 60 11.79 12.13 19.54
C SER A 60 11.00 12.03 20.84
N SER A 61 9.94 11.20 20.85
CA SER A 61 9.17 10.77 22.03
C SER A 61 8.41 9.48 21.71
N GLY A 62 7.85 8.86 22.73
CA GLY A 62 7.16 7.57 22.64
C GLY A 62 8.08 6.39 22.95
N GLN A 63 7.53 5.18 22.87
CA GLN A 63 8.22 3.94 23.24
C GLN A 63 8.14 2.88 22.16
N VAL A 64 9.24 2.12 21.98
CA VAL A 64 9.35 0.98 21.06
C VAL A 64 9.62 -0.28 21.88
N LEU A 65 8.65 -1.21 21.91
CA LEU A 65 8.84 -2.50 22.55
C LEU A 65 8.93 -3.59 21.48
N ILE A 66 9.85 -4.54 21.65
CA ILE A 66 9.99 -5.72 20.80
C ILE A 66 10.09 -6.94 21.71
N GLY A 67 9.15 -7.88 21.57
CA GLY A 67 9.05 -9.04 22.45
C GLY A 67 8.82 -8.67 23.90
N GLY A 68 8.03 -7.62 24.18
CA GLY A 68 7.73 -7.10 25.52
C GLY A 68 8.88 -6.35 26.18
N ARG A 69 10.02 -6.13 25.50
CA ARG A 69 11.17 -5.41 26.04
C ARG A 69 11.21 -3.99 25.48
N ASP A 70 11.32 -2.99 26.34
CA ASP A 70 11.57 -1.62 25.89
C ASP A 70 12.98 -1.50 25.28
N LEU A 71 13.00 -1.25 23.98
CA LEU A 71 14.22 -1.08 23.18
C LEU A 71 14.31 0.32 22.57
N THR A 72 13.56 1.29 23.10
CA THR A 72 13.49 2.66 22.57
C THR A 72 14.86 3.26 22.35
N HIS A 73 15.77 3.09 23.31
CA HIS A 73 17.14 3.64 23.26
C HIS A 73 18.22 2.59 22.99
N ALA A 74 17.81 1.33 22.72
CA ALA A 74 18.75 0.25 22.44
C ALA A 74 19.42 0.41 21.06
N ALA A 75 20.70 0.09 20.98
CA ALA A 75 21.42 0.07 19.72
C ALA A 75 20.83 -1.01 18.76
N PRO A 76 20.95 -0.84 17.43
CA PRO A 76 20.44 -1.81 16.44
C PRO A 76 20.86 -3.26 16.71
N SER A 77 22.10 -3.46 17.12
CA SER A 77 22.66 -4.80 17.42
C SER A 77 22.00 -5.52 18.60
N GLN A 78 21.29 -4.79 19.46
CA GLN A 78 20.62 -5.32 20.65
C GLN A 78 19.13 -5.65 20.40
N ARG A 79 18.56 -5.22 19.26
CA ARG A 79 17.12 -5.35 18.98
C ARG A 79 16.70 -6.70 18.42
N GLN A 80 17.63 -7.56 18.04
CA GLN A 80 17.38 -8.86 17.41
C GLN A 80 16.51 -8.74 16.14
N VAL A 81 16.72 -7.67 15.37
CA VAL A 81 16.07 -7.43 14.09
C VAL A 81 17.07 -7.54 12.96
N ALA A 82 16.61 -7.92 11.76
CA ALA A 82 17.42 -7.84 10.55
C ALA A 82 16.70 -7.00 9.50
N MET A 83 17.46 -6.14 8.81
CA MET A 83 16.90 -5.23 7.81
C MET A 83 17.46 -5.53 6.41
N VAL A 84 16.56 -5.60 5.44
CA VAL A 84 16.83 -5.67 4.01
C VAL A 84 16.55 -4.29 3.43
N PHE A 85 17.58 -3.68 2.83
CA PHE A 85 17.51 -2.32 2.31
C PHE A 85 17.13 -2.32 0.82
N GLN A 86 16.56 -1.24 0.36
CA GLN A 86 16.20 -0.99 -1.04
C GLN A 86 17.39 -1.16 -2.00
N SER A 87 18.58 -0.74 -1.59
CA SER A 87 19.83 -0.87 -2.38
C SER A 87 20.55 -2.20 -2.19
N TYR A 88 19.89 -3.20 -1.55
CA TYR A 88 20.48 -4.49 -1.13
C TYR A 88 21.60 -4.35 -0.11
N ALA A 89 22.35 -3.27 -0.13
CA ALA A 89 23.50 -2.96 0.76
C ALA A 89 24.52 -4.10 0.85
N LEU A 90 24.79 -4.81 -0.26
CA LEU A 90 25.80 -5.85 -0.34
C LEU A 90 27.21 -5.23 -0.33
N TYR A 91 28.15 -5.97 0.24
CA TYR A 91 29.56 -5.59 0.19
C TYR A 91 30.13 -5.94 -1.19
N PRO A 92 30.47 -4.97 -2.07
CA PRO A 92 30.75 -5.21 -3.47
C PRO A 92 32.06 -5.99 -3.72
N HIS A 93 33.00 -5.92 -2.78
CA HIS A 93 34.29 -6.58 -2.84
C HIS A 93 34.27 -8.02 -2.29
N MET A 94 33.18 -8.45 -1.67
CA MET A 94 32.98 -9.77 -1.09
C MET A 94 32.18 -10.68 -2.02
N THR A 95 32.47 -11.97 -2.00
CA THR A 95 31.65 -13.00 -2.64
C THR A 95 30.28 -13.14 -1.95
N VAL A 96 29.33 -13.87 -2.56
CA VAL A 96 28.05 -14.22 -1.94
C VAL A 96 28.27 -14.93 -0.60
N ARG A 97 29.13 -15.94 -0.57
CA ARG A 97 29.50 -16.68 0.64
C ARG A 97 30.02 -15.75 1.75
N GLU A 98 30.87 -14.82 1.39
CA GLU A 98 31.44 -13.85 2.32
C GLU A 98 30.39 -12.86 2.81
N ASN A 99 29.53 -12.34 1.94
CA ASN A 99 28.43 -11.46 2.29
C ASN A 99 27.49 -12.13 3.31
N LEU A 100 27.06 -13.37 3.04
CA LEU A 100 26.17 -14.11 3.94
C LEU A 100 26.81 -14.34 5.32
N GLY A 101 28.09 -14.71 5.36
CA GLY A 101 28.78 -15.04 6.62
C GLY A 101 29.33 -13.86 7.39
N PHE A 102 29.42 -12.67 6.80
CA PHE A 102 30.16 -11.53 7.35
C PHE A 102 29.70 -11.14 8.76
N GLY A 103 28.41 -10.91 8.96
CA GLY A 103 27.88 -10.46 10.26
C GLY A 103 28.08 -11.50 11.38
N MET A 104 28.09 -12.80 11.05
CA MET A 104 28.37 -13.84 12.04
C MET A 104 29.87 -13.88 12.39
N ARG A 105 30.76 -13.76 11.38
CA ARG A 105 32.21 -13.67 11.63
C ARG A 105 32.57 -12.50 12.53
N MET A 106 32.00 -11.32 12.27
CA MET A 106 32.26 -10.11 13.10
C MET A 106 31.81 -10.25 14.55
N ARG A 107 30.82 -11.13 14.83
CA ARG A 107 30.38 -11.47 16.19
C ARG A 107 31.12 -12.65 16.81
N GLY A 108 32.15 -13.16 16.16
CA GLY A 108 32.96 -14.27 16.66
C GLY A 108 32.22 -15.63 16.70
N VAL A 109 31.19 -15.82 15.85
CA VAL A 109 30.48 -17.11 15.77
C VAL A 109 31.44 -18.19 15.24
N PRO A 110 31.50 -19.40 15.85
CA PRO A 110 32.39 -20.50 15.40
C PRO A 110 32.16 -20.86 13.93
N ALA A 111 33.22 -21.14 13.20
CA ALA A 111 33.20 -21.45 11.76
C ALA A 111 32.26 -22.60 11.40
N ALA A 112 32.23 -23.67 12.22
CA ALA A 112 31.32 -24.80 12.02
C ALA A 112 29.83 -24.37 12.06
N THR A 113 29.46 -23.50 13.01
CA THR A 113 28.10 -22.94 13.12
C THR A 113 27.78 -22.05 11.92
N ILE A 114 28.74 -21.23 11.47
CA ILE A 114 28.57 -20.41 10.27
C ILE A 114 28.30 -21.28 9.06
N SER A 115 29.10 -22.33 8.86
CA SER A 115 28.95 -23.26 7.73
C SER A 115 27.59 -23.94 7.72
N ALA A 116 27.11 -24.43 8.86
CA ALA A 116 25.79 -25.06 8.98
C ALA A 116 24.63 -24.11 8.65
N LYS A 117 24.67 -22.88 9.20
CA LYS A 117 23.65 -21.85 8.91
C LYS A 117 23.67 -21.40 7.46
N LEU A 118 24.86 -21.23 6.88
CA LEU A 118 25.02 -20.91 5.46
C LEU A 118 24.43 -22.00 4.58
N ALA A 119 24.76 -23.27 4.81
CA ALA A 119 24.26 -24.39 4.01
C ALA A 119 22.73 -24.40 3.96
N ARG A 120 22.06 -24.24 5.10
CA ARG A 120 20.59 -24.17 5.18
C ARG A 120 20.01 -22.97 4.40
N THR A 121 20.59 -21.77 4.60
CA THR A 121 20.10 -20.56 3.96
C THR A 121 20.34 -20.58 2.45
N VAL A 122 21.48 -21.08 2.02
CA VAL A 122 21.86 -21.22 0.61
C VAL A 122 20.91 -22.18 -0.11
N ALA A 123 20.58 -23.33 0.48
CA ALA A 123 19.60 -24.26 -0.06
C ALA A 123 18.20 -23.66 -0.16
N MET A 124 17.73 -22.99 0.91
CA MET A 124 16.43 -22.31 0.95
C MET A 124 16.28 -21.26 -0.17
N LEU A 125 17.33 -20.50 -0.47
CA LEU A 125 17.33 -19.41 -1.44
C LEU A 125 17.91 -19.78 -2.81
N GLN A 126 18.30 -21.05 -3.02
CA GLN A 126 18.87 -21.56 -4.27
C GLN A 126 20.10 -20.76 -4.72
N LEU A 127 21.01 -20.48 -3.77
CA LEU A 127 22.20 -19.67 -4.01
C LEU A 127 23.47 -20.48 -4.28
N GLU A 128 23.41 -21.83 -4.32
CA GLU A 128 24.56 -22.71 -4.51
C GLU A 128 25.43 -22.32 -5.74
N PRO A 129 24.85 -22.05 -6.93
CA PRO A 129 25.63 -21.74 -8.13
C PRO A 129 26.35 -20.40 -8.09
N TYR A 130 26.02 -19.55 -7.10
CA TYR A 130 26.46 -18.15 -7.06
C TYR A 130 27.41 -17.85 -5.90
N LEU A 131 27.73 -18.84 -5.06
CA LEU A 131 28.43 -18.62 -3.79
C LEU A 131 29.78 -17.91 -3.93
N ASP A 132 30.49 -18.15 -5.00
CA ASP A 132 31.83 -17.61 -5.24
C ASP A 132 31.82 -16.38 -6.15
N ARG A 133 30.62 -15.94 -6.59
CA ARG A 133 30.42 -14.71 -7.37
C ARG A 133 30.38 -13.47 -6.46
N ARG A 134 30.71 -12.32 -7.04
CA ARG A 134 30.55 -10.99 -6.42
C ARG A 134 29.24 -10.33 -6.86
N PRO A 135 28.72 -9.34 -6.10
CA PRO A 135 27.48 -8.64 -6.44
C PRO A 135 27.41 -8.10 -7.86
N ALA A 136 28.51 -7.61 -8.44
CA ALA A 136 28.55 -7.11 -9.80
C ALA A 136 28.31 -8.19 -10.89
N GLU A 137 28.41 -9.48 -10.53
CA GLU A 137 28.23 -10.63 -11.42
C GLU A 137 26.84 -11.27 -11.26
N LEU A 138 25.95 -10.62 -10.50
CA LEU A 138 24.62 -11.12 -10.16
C LEU A 138 23.52 -10.27 -10.81
N SER A 139 22.39 -10.90 -11.15
CA SER A 139 21.17 -10.17 -11.48
C SER A 139 20.56 -9.49 -10.25
N GLY A 140 19.66 -8.51 -10.46
CA GLY A 140 18.98 -7.83 -9.37
C GLY A 140 18.26 -8.79 -8.41
N GLY A 141 17.56 -9.80 -8.93
CA GLY A 141 16.90 -10.82 -8.10
C GLY A 141 17.86 -11.71 -7.32
N GLN A 142 19.03 -12.03 -7.91
CA GLN A 142 20.09 -12.75 -7.20
C GLN A 142 20.67 -11.89 -6.06
N CYS A 143 20.94 -10.61 -6.32
CA CYS A 143 21.35 -9.66 -5.27
C CYS A 143 20.32 -9.59 -4.15
N GLN A 144 19.02 -9.53 -4.50
CA GLN A 144 17.93 -9.53 -3.54
C GLN A 144 17.94 -10.79 -2.67
N ARG A 145 18.04 -11.98 -3.27
CA ARG A 145 18.15 -13.25 -2.51
C ARG A 145 19.36 -13.26 -1.58
N VAL A 146 20.51 -12.73 -2.00
CA VAL A 146 21.69 -12.60 -1.13
C VAL A 146 21.41 -11.64 0.03
N ALA A 147 20.75 -10.52 -0.20
CA ALA A 147 20.38 -9.57 0.86
C ALA A 147 19.41 -10.19 1.88
N ILE A 148 18.40 -10.92 1.40
CA ILE A 148 17.47 -11.70 2.24
C ILE A 148 18.25 -12.79 3.00
N GLY A 149 19.11 -13.54 2.34
CA GLY A 149 19.94 -14.56 2.96
C GLY A 149 20.82 -14.04 4.08
N ARG A 150 21.39 -12.84 3.90
CA ARG A 150 22.15 -12.14 4.93
C ARG A 150 21.32 -11.80 6.17
N ALA A 151 20.03 -11.54 5.99
CA ALA A 151 19.08 -11.35 7.09
C ALA A 151 18.75 -12.69 7.78
N ILE A 152 18.46 -13.75 7.00
CA ILE A 152 18.05 -15.08 7.51
C ILE A 152 19.13 -15.71 8.38
N VAL A 153 20.39 -15.68 7.95
CA VAL A 153 21.51 -16.30 8.69
C VAL A 153 21.70 -15.72 10.10
N GLN A 154 21.15 -14.51 10.35
CA GLN A 154 21.19 -13.88 11.66
C GLN A 154 20.14 -14.48 12.62
N GLU A 155 19.14 -15.22 12.11
CA GLU A 155 18.00 -15.76 12.85
C GLU A 155 17.29 -14.69 13.71
N PRO A 156 16.89 -13.57 13.13
CA PRO A 156 16.28 -12.49 13.89
C PRO A 156 14.89 -12.88 14.40
N GLY A 157 14.42 -12.17 15.43
CA GLY A 157 13.03 -12.22 15.86
C GLY A 157 12.08 -11.51 14.90
N VAL A 158 12.58 -10.45 14.23
CA VAL A 158 11.82 -9.60 13.31
C VAL A 158 12.63 -9.32 12.05
N PHE A 159 11.97 -9.44 10.89
CA PHE A 159 12.51 -9.01 9.59
C PHE A 159 11.90 -7.67 9.20
N LEU A 160 12.73 -6.75 8.73
CA LEU A 160 12.33 -5.42 8.25
C LEU A 160 12.77 -5.26 6.79
N PHE A 161 11.83 -4.92 5.91
CA PHE A 161 12.08 -4.76 4.47
C PHE A 161 11.77 -3.32 4.04
N ASP A 162 12.76 -2.56 3.59
CA ASP A 162 12.62 -1.19 3.10
C ASP A 162 12.60 -1.18 1.57
N GLU A 163 11.41 -1.23 0.95
CA GLU A 163 11.16 -1.25 -0.50
C GLU A 163 12.05 -2.26 -1.27
N PRO A 164 12.10 -3.53 -0.86
CA PRO A 164 13.13 -4.45 -1.36
C PRO A 164 12.99 -4.79 -2.85
N LEU A 165 11.79 -4.64 -3.45
CA LEU A 165 11.52 -5.03 -4.83
C LEU A 165 11.47 -3.86 -5.83
N SER A 166 11.69 -2.63 -5.37
CA SER A 166 11.53 -1.42 -6.20
C SER A 166 12.46 -1.34 -7.41
N ASN A 167 13.63 -1.99 -7.34
CA ASN A 167 14.65 -1.97 -8.39
C ASN A 167 14.56 -3.16 -9.36
N LEU A 168 13.49 -3.95 -9.31
CA LEU A 168 13.28 -5.15 -10.13
C LEU A 168 12.27 -4.88 -11.25
N ASP A 169 12.44 -5.56 -12.38
CA ASP A 169 11.42 -5.61 -13.44
C ASP A 169 10.14 -6.34 -12.98
N ALA A 170 9.06 -6.20 -13.75
CA ALA A 170 7.74 -6.69 -13.35
C ALA A 170 7.68 -8.21 -13.18
N GLU A 171 8.35 -8.99 -14.06
CA GLU A 171 8.34 -10.46 -13.99
C GLU A 171 9.10 -10.94 -12.77
N LEU A 172 10.29 -10.39 -12.55
CA LEU A 172 11.13 -10.73 -11.42
C LEU A 172 10.49 -10.31 -10.09
N ARG A 173 9.83 -9.14 -10.05
CA ARG A 173 9.06 -8.67 -8.90
C ARG A 173 7.96 -9.64 -8.53
N LEU A 174 7.21 -10.17 -9.50
CA LEU A 174 6.18 -11.17 -9.26
C LEU A 174 6.77 -12.45 -8.62
N ARG A 175 7.87 -12.98 -9.17
CA ARG A 175 8.54 -14.15 -8.61
C ARG A 175 9.04 -13.91 -7.19
N MET A 176 9.69 -12.78 -6.94
CA MET A 176 10.22 -12.44 -5.62
C MET A 176 9.12 -12.24 -4.57
N ARG A 177 7.95 -11.71 -4.94
CA ARG A 177 6.79 -11.66 -4.03
C ARG A 177 6.37 -13.06 -3.57
N LEU A 178 6.26 -14.01 -4.49
CA LEU A 178 5.90 -15.39 -4.16
C LEU A 178 6.95 -16.04 -3.25
N GLU A 179 8.23 -15.78 -3.49
CA GLU A 179 9.33 -16.25 -2.65
C GLU A 179 9.28 -15.67 -1.23
N ILE A 180 9.05 -14.36 -1.10
CA ILE A 180 8.92 -13.70 0.22
C ILE A 180 7.70 -14.24 0.98
N ALA A 181 6.56 -14.44 0.30
CA ALA A 181 5.38 -15.05 0.92
C ALA A 181 5.64 -16.49 1.39
N ALA A 182 6.36 -17.28 0.60
CA ALA A 182 6.76 -18.65 0.97
C ALA A 182 7.73 -18.64 2.17
N LEU A 183 8.70 -17.74 2.13
CA LEU A 183 9.67 -17.54 3.20
C LEU A 183 9.00 -17.17 4.53
N HIS A 184 8.01 -16.28 4.52
CA HIS A 184 7.25 -15.95 5.73
C HIS A 184 6.57 -17.19 6.33
N ARG A 185 5.90 -17.99 5.49
CA ARG A 185 5.25 -19.23 5.93
C ARG A 185 6.23 -20.24 6.51
N GLU A 186 7.43 -20.37 5.92
CA GLU A 186 8.45 -21.30 6.38
C GLU A 186 9.10 -20.85 7.69
N LEU A 187 9.39 -19.55 7.82
CA LEU A 187 10.09 -19.03 9.00
C LEU A 187 9.14 -18.77 10.18
N GLY A 188 7.86 -18.43 9.92
CA GLY A 188 6.88 -18.05 10.95
C GLY A 188 7.32 -16.88 11.82
N ARG A 189 8.12 -15.94 11.28
CA ARG A 189 8.67 -14.81 12.02
C ARG A 189 7.91 -13.52 11.67
N THR A 190 7.90 -12.59 12.61
CA THR A 190 7.33 -11.25 12.38
C THR A 190 8.06 -10.56 11.24
N MET A 191 7.31 -10.06 10.26
CA MET A 191 7.83 -9.32 9.12
C MET A 191 7.14 -7.97 8.98
N VAL A 192 7.94 -6.90 8.84
CA VAL A 192 7.44 -5.56 8.51
C VAL A 192 8.03 -5.16 7.17
N TYR A 193 7.16 -4.84 6.24
CA TYR A 193 7.51 -4.57 4.86
C TYR A 193 7.03 -3.18 4.44
N VAL A 194 7.89 -2.39 3.86
CA VAL A 194 7.55 -1.08 3.30
C VAL A 194 7.48 -1.18 1.79
N THR A 195 6.43 -0.66 1.20
CA THR A 195 6.30 -0.53 -0.25
C THR A 195 5.45 0.69 -0.63
N HIS A 196 5.59 1.13 -1.86
CA HIS A 196 4.66 2.04 -2.53
C HIS A 196 3.79 1.31 -3.57
N ASP A 197 4.03 0.01 -3.81
CA ASP A 197 3.28 -0.83 -4.74
C ASP A 197 2.07 -1.46 -4.01
N GLN A 198 0.87 -1.12 -4.47
CA GLN A 198 -0.38 -1.62 -3.89
C GLN A 198 -0.55 -3.13 -4.09
N VAL A 199 -0.08 -3.68 -5.22
CA VAL A 199 -0.20 -5.11 -5.50
C VAL A 199 0.66 -5.90 -4.52
N GLU A 200 1.86 -5.40 -4.18
CA GLU A 200 2.69 -6.00 -3.13
C GLU A 200 1.95 -6.02 -1.80
N ALA A 201 1.39 -4.88 -1.40
CA ALA A 201 0.66 -4.77 -0.15
C ALA A 201 -0.55 -5.70 -0.08
N MET A 202 -1.38 -5.70 -1.12
CA MET A 202 -2.60 -6.51 -1.19
C MET A 202 -2.32 -8.02 -1.23
N THR A 203 -1.15 -8.44 -1.74
CA THR A 203 -0.82 -9.87 -1.93
C THR A 203 0.06 -10.46 -0.84
N LEU A 204 0.89 -9.67 -0.17
CA LEU A 204 1.82 -10.12 0.86
C LEU A 204 1.28 -9.96 2.28
N ALA A 205 0.51 -8.90 2.52
CA ALA A 205 0.13 -8.52 3.87
C ALA A 205 -0.93 -9.43 4.46
N GLN A 206 -0.76 -9.79 5.73
CA GLN A 206 -1.87 -10.21 6.57
C GLN A 206 -2.61 -8.98 7.09
N ARG A 207 -1.88 -7.88 7.32
CA ARG A 207 -2.46 -6.59 7.71
C ARG A 207 -1.67 -5.45 7.07
N ILE A 208 -2.39 -4.46 6.54
CA ILE A 208 -1.84 -3.25 5.94
C ILE A 208 -2.01 -2.09 6.92
N VAL A 209 -0.97 -1.27 7.04
CA VAL A 209 -0.99 0.02 7.75
C VAL A 209 -0.86 1.12 6.72
N VAL A 210 -1.91 1.89 6.53
CA VAL A 210 -1.93 3.04 5.62
C VAL A 210 -1.47 4.27 6.36
N LEU A 211 -0.36 4.88 5.90
CA LEU A 211 0.23 6.08 6.49
C LEU A 211 0.00 7.30 5.58
N ARG A 212 -0.32 8.43 6.20
CA ARG A 212 -0.40 9.73 5.56
C ARG A 212 0.08 10.82 6.52
N ASP A 213 0.92 11.72 6.04
CA ASP A 213 1.39 12.91 6.79
C ASP A 213 1.91 12.58 8.21
N GLY A 214 2.56 11.42 8.35
CA GLY A 214 3.12 10.94 9.62
C GLY A 214 2.12 10.34 10.59
N ARG A 215 0.89 10.04 10.16
CA ARG A 215 -0.18 9.41 10.96
C ARG A 215 -0.65 8.12 10.33
N ILE A 216 -1.24 7.25 11.12
CA ILE A 216 -1.97 6.09 10.63
C ILE A 216 -3.39 6.52 10.26
N GLU A 217 -3.79 6.29 9.00
CA GLU A 217 -5.14 6.54 8.49
C GLU A 217 -6.07 5.35 8.73
N GLN A 218 -5.57 4.14 8.45
CA GLN A 218 -6.32 2.90 8.67
C GLN A 218 -5.36 1.72 8.82
N VAL A 219 -5.77 0.74 9.63
CA VAL A 219 -5.10 -0.56 9.78
C VAL A 219 -6.14 -1.65 9.61
N GLY A 220 -5.86 -2.68 8.82
CA GLY A 220 -6.78 -3.82 8.62
C GLY A 220 -6.25 -4.85 7.63
N ALA A 221 -7.01 -5.93 7.44
CA ALA A 221 -6.71 -6.89 6.39
C ALA A 221 -6.84 -6.23 5.01
N PRO A 222 -6.11 -6.71 3.98
CA PRO A 222 -6.13 -6.09 2.64
C PRO A 222 -7.54 -5.84 2.10
N MET A 223 -8.40 -6.87 2.16
CA MET A 223 -9.77 -6.76 1.65
C MET A 223 -10.67 -5.86 2.51
N ASP A 224 -10.42 -5.74 3.83
CA ASP A 224 -11.15 -4.81 4.68
C ASP A 224 -10.89 -3.36 4.28
N LEU A 225 -9.64 -3.03 3.92
CA LEU A 225 -9.29 -1.69 3.44
C LEU A 225 -9.90 -1.41 2.06
N TYR A 226 -9.98 -2.43 1.22
CA TYR A 226 -10.57 -2.33 -0.12
C TYR A 226 -12.10 -2.17 -0.06
N ASP A 227 -12.78 -3.04 0.69
CA ASP A 227 -14.23 -3.08 0.79
C ASP A 227 -14.80 -2.05 1.79
N SER A 228 -13.97 -1.59 2.73
CA SER A 228 -14.41 -0.73 3.83
C SER A 228 -13.40 0.37 4.16
N PRO A 229 -13.03 1.22 3.17
CA PRO A 229 -12.10 2.32 3.42
C PRO A 229 -12.69 3.31 4.45
N ALA A 230 -11.88 3.70 5.43
CA ALA A 230 -12.29 4.59 6.51
C ALA A 230 -12.57 6.02 6.02
N ASN A 231 -11.88 6.44 4.98
CA ASN A 231 -12.01 7.80 4.44
C ASN A 231 -11.69 7.84 2.94
N THR A 232 -11.91 9.02 2.33
CA THR A 232 -11.66 9.25 0.90
C THR A 232 -10.20 9.05 0.50
N PHE A 233 -9.26 9.29 1.42
CA PHE A 233 -7.84 9.08 1.14
C PHE A 233 -7.54 7.58 0.98
N VAL A 234 -7.97 6.74 1.93
CA VAL A 234 -7.78 5.28 1.84
C VAL A 234 -8.52 4.72 0.61
N ALA A 235 -9.75 5.20 0.35
CA ALA A 235 -10.54 4.80 -0.81
C ALA A 235 -9.83 5.06 -2.15
N GLY A 236 -9.19 6.22 -2.28
CA GLY A 236 -8.43 6.60 -3.47
C GLY A 236 -7.03 6.02 -3.52
N PHE A 237 -6.47 5.63 -2.37
CA PHE A 237 -5.11 5.07 -2.29
C PHE A 237 -5.10 3.55 -2.48
N ILE A 238 -6.11 2.82 -2.00
CA ILE A 238 -6.21 1.36 -2.10
C ILE A 238 -7.09 0.96 -3.30
N GLY A 239 -6.49 0.27 -4.24
CA GLY A 239 -7.11 -0.19 -5.50
C GLY A 239 -6.51 0.51 -6.73
N SER A 240 -6.39 -0.25 -7.83
CA SER A 240 -5.88 0.25 -9.12
C SER A 240 -6.78 -0.30 -10.24
N PRO A 241 -7.52 0.60 -10.93
CA PRO A 241 -7.61 2.06 -10.74
C PRO A 241 -8.18 2.50 -9.39
N ALA A 242 -7.94 3.77 -9.03
CA ALA A 242 -8.48 4.37 -7.81
C ALA A 242 -10.01 4.42 -7.81
N MET A 243 -10.63 4.44 -6.61
CA MET A 243 -12.06 4.62 -6.46
C MET A 243 -12.51 5.95 -7.06
N ASN A 244 -13.58 5.96 -7.85
CA ASN A 244 -14.24 7.16 -8.30
C ASN A 244 -14.87 7.88 -7.10
N LEU A 245 -14.59 9.16 -6.94
CA LEU A 245 -15.16 10.00 -5.90
C LEU A 245 -16.03 11.08 -6.54
N VAL A 246 -17.33 10.80 -6.65
CA VAL A 246 -18.30 11.68 -7.29
C VAL A 246 -18.91 12.62 -6.24
N PRO A 247 -19.01 13.95 -6.51
CA PRO A 247 -19.70 14.84 -5.60
C PRO A 247 -21.19 14.46 -5.49
N GLY A 248 -21.73 14.56 -4.29
CA GLY A 248 -23.12 14.27 -3.99
C GLY A 248 -23.64 15.15 -2.87
N ARG A 249 -24.92 15.00 -2.55
CA ARG A 249 -25.56 15.71 -1.42
C ARG A 249 -26.44 14.74 -0.65
N LEU A 250 -26.35 14.81 0.66
CA LEU A 250 -27.28 14.16 1.56
C LEU A 250 -28.46 15.09 1.77
N GLN A 251 -29.69 14.58 1.57
CA GLN A 251 -30.92 15.32 1.77
C GLN A 251 -32.01 14.36 2.29
N ALA A 252 -32.52 14.63 3.47
CA ALA A 252 -33.54 13.81 4.15
C ALA A 252 -33.18 12.32 4.22
N GLY A 253 -31.91 12.00 4.50
CA GLY A 253 -31.40 10.63 4.57
C GLY A 253 -31.18 9.94 3.20
N GLN A 254 -31.37 10.67 2.09
CA GLN A 254 -31.08 10.18 0.73
C GLN A 254 -29.77 10.77 0.22
N VAL A 255 -28.96 9.94 -0.41
CA VAL A 255 -27.73 10.35 -1.10
C VAL A 255 -28.09 10.66 -2.55
N MET A 256 -27.94 11.90 -2.93
CA MET A 256 -28.34 12.43 -4.23
C MET A 256 -27.10 12.74 -5.07
N LEU A 257 -27.11 12.34 -6.34
CA LEU A 257 -26.20 12.87 -7.35
C LEU A 257 -26.57 14.30 -7.75
N PRO A 258 -25.65 15.07 -8.37
CA PRO A 258 -26.00 16.28 -9.08
C PRO A 258 -27.19 16.04 -10.04
N GLY A 259 -28.20 16.93 -10.04
CA GLY A 259 -29.45 16.76 -10.80
C GLY A 259 -30.55 15.99 -10.05
N ALA A 260 -30.41 15.85 -8.73
CA ALA A 260 -31.42 15.28 -7.83
C ALA A 260 -31.78 13.80 -8.09
N VAL A 261 -30.83 13.00 -8.57
CA VAL A 261 -31.01 11.55 -8.77
C VAL A 261 -30.65 10.80 -7.48
N PRO A 262 -31.58 10.11 -6.81
CA PRO A 262 -31.29 9.34 -5.61
C PRO A 262 -30.50 8.07 -5.95
N LEU A 263 -29.45 7.76 -5.16
CA LEU A 263 -28.60 6.58 -5.36
C LEU A 263 -28.60 5.61 -4.17
N ALA A 264 -28.72 6.13 -2.94
CA ALA A 264 -28.59 5.34 -1.72
C ALA A 264 -29.23 6.04 -0.54
N ARG A 265 -29.25 5.38 0.62
CA ARG A 265 -29.62 5.99 1.89
C ARG A 265 -28.43 6.02 2.84
N ALA A 266 -28.30 7.08 3.62
CA ALA A 266 -27.29 7.19 4.67
C ALA A 266 -27.86 7.89 5.90
N GLN A 267 -27.41 7.45 7.07
CA GLN A 267 -27.82 8.04 8.37
C GLN A 267 -26.78 9.09 8.77
N ALA A 268 -26.93 10.29 8.22
CA ALA A 268 -26.11 11.44 8.60
C ALA A 268 -26.90 12.75 8.38
N ALA A 269 -26.37 13.86 8.87
CA ALA A 269 -26.95 15.17 8.69
C ALA A 269 -26.92 15.58 7.21
N ASP A 270 -27.94 16.34 6.78
CA ASP A 270 -28.03 16.91 5.44
C ASP A 270 -26.80 17.78 5.13
N GLY A 271 -26.27 17.66 3.91
CA GLY A 271 -25.10 18.42 3.51
C GLY A 271 -24.36 17.84 2.30
N PRO A 272 -23.23 18.43 1.93
CA PRO A 272 -22.39 17.90 0.87
C PRO A 272 -21.76 16.57 1.30
N CYS A 273 -21.66 15.64 0.36
CA CYS A 273 -20.99 14.34 0.55
C CYS A 273 -20.22 13.96 -0.70
N ARG A 274 -19.42 12.91 -0.61
CA ARG A 274 -18.79 12.25 -1.76
C ARG A 274 -19.30 10.83 -1.85
N ILE A 275 -19.57 10.38 -3.08
CA ILE A 275 -20.03 9.04 -3.39
C ILE A 275 -18.83 8.30 -4.00
N GLY A 276 -18.38 7.24 -3.33
CA GLY A 276 -17.29 6.38 -3.78
C GLY A 276 -17.83 5.17 -4.55
N ILE A 277 -17.28 4.95 -5.73
CA ILE A 277 -17.66 3.82 -6.60
C ILE A 277 -16.39 3.24 -7.20
N ARG A 278 -16.13 1.95 -6.98
CA ARG A 278 -15.02 1.29 -7.65
C ARG A 278 -15.25 1.21 -9.15
N PRO A 279 -14.23 1.35 -10.02
CA PRO A 279 -14.38 1.27 -11.47
C PRO A 279 -15.07 0.00 -11.96
N GLU A 280 -14.77 -1.15 -11.36
CA GLU A 280 -15.33 -2.46 -11.65
C GLU A 280 -16.77 -2.66 -11.11
N HIS A 281 -17.25 -1.77 -10.27
CA HIS A 281 -18.62 -1.78 -9.73
C HIS A 281 -19.58 -0.85 -10.50
N LEU A 282 -19.14 -0.37 -11.65
CA LEU A 282 -19.98 0.34 -12.61
C LEU A 282 -20.42 -0.63 -13.72
N GLU A 283 -21.64 -0.48 -14.20
CA GLU A 283 -22.20 -1.25 -15.31
C GLU A 283 -22.85 -0.34 -16.33
N PRO A 284 -22.72 -0.63 -17.65
CA PRO A 284 -23.47 0.09 -18.67
C PRO A 284 -24.97 -0.14 -18.51
N ALA A 285 -25.75 0.95 -18.53
CA ALA A 285 -27.21 0.91 -18.45
C ALA A 285 -27.80 2.07 -19.27
N ALA A 286 -28.81 1.79 -20.07
CA ALA A 286 -29.44 2.78 -20.99
C ALA A 286 -29.93 4.04 -20.21
N ASP A 287 -30.52 3.81 -19.05
CA ASP A 287 -31.03 4.87 -18.15
C ASP A 287 -30.14 5.13 -16.94
N GLY A 288 -28.84 4.73 -17.03
CA GLY A 288 -27.90 4.87 -15.94
C GLY A 288 -27.76 6.34 -15.48
N PRO A 289 -27.68 6.56 -14.14
CA PRO A 289 -27.67 7.91 -13.58
C PRO A 289 -26.33 8.64 -13.80
N LEU A 290 -25.26 7.93 -14.13
CA LEU A 290 -23.94 8.49 -14.36
C LEU A 290 -23.66 8.53 -15.87
N ALA A 291 -23.50 9.73 -16.43
CA ALA A 291 -23.11 9.90 -17.82
C ALA A 291 -21.61 10.17 -17.90
N LEU A 292 -20.84 9.22 -18.42
CA LEU A 292 -19.41 9.32 -18.66
C LEU A 292 -19.16 9.84 -20.07
N LEU A 293 -18.65 11.07 -20.19
CA LEU A 293 -18.08 11.56 -21.44
C LEU A 293 -16.69 10.97 -21.62
N VAL A 294 -16.56 10.07 -22.58
CA VAL A 294 -15.33 9.31 -22.82
C VAL A 294 -14.21 10.23 -23.34
N GLN A 295 -13.06 10.16 -22.70
CA GLN A 295 -11.85 10.84 -23.13
C GLN A 295 -10.80 9.85 -23.67
N GLN A 296 -10.67 8.68 -23.05
CA GLN A 296 -9.67 7.68 -23.40
C GLN A 296 -10.16 6.28 -23.06
N CYS A 297 -9.78 5.29 -23.88
CA CYS A 297 -9.97 3.87 -23.60
C CYS A 297 -8.62 3.15 -23.61
N GLU A 298 -8.34 2.40 -22.55
CA GLU A 298 -7.15 1.56 -22.41
C GLU A 298 -7.56 0.10 -22.42
N GLN A 299 -7.04 -0.67 -23.36
CA GLN A 299 -7.30 -2.11 -23.48
C GLN A 299 -6.06 -2.89 -23.03
N THR A 300 -6.16 -3.61 -21.91
CA THR A 300 -5.07 -4.44 -21.38
C THR A 300 -5.16 -5.91 -21.77
N GLY A 301 -6.13 -6.26 -22.61
CA GLY A 301 -6.41 -7.64 -23.01
C GLY A 301 -7.46 -8.31 -22.12
N ALA A 302 -7.29 -8.33 -20.82
CA ALA A 302 -8.25 -8.89 -19.85
C ALA A 302 -9.39 -7.91 -19.50
N SER A 303 -9.07 -6.63 -19.42
CA SER A 303 -10.00 -5.54 -19.07
C SER A 303 -9.85 -4.37 -20.03
N THR A 304 -10.92 -3.59 -20.17
CA THR A 304 -10.93 -2.27 -20.80
C THR A 304 -11.24 -1.24 -19.75
N PHE A 305 -10.34 -0.24 -19.60
CA PHE A 305 -10.56 0.92 -18.76
C PHE A 305 -11.02 2.10 -19.63
N VAL A 306 -12.16 2.66 -19.29
CA VAL A 306 -12.72 3.83 -19.98
C VAL A 306 -12.60 5.02 -19.04
N HIS A 307 -11.76 5.97 -19.40
CA HIS A 307 -11.51 7.20 -18.66
C HIS A 307 -12.28 8.36 -19.28
N GLY A 308 -12.83 9.21 -18.46
CA GLY A 308 -13.51 10.42 -18.90
C GLY A 308 -13.93 11.29 -17.73
N VAL A 309 -14.93 12.12 -17.99
CA VAL A 309 -15.50 13.03 -17.00
C VAL A 309 -17.00 12.81 -16.88
N LEU A 310 -17.53 13.02 -15.70
CA LEU A 310 -18.97 13.02 -15.44
C LEU A 310 -19.61 14.17 -16.23
N ALA A 311 -20.42 13.87 -17.23
CA ALA A 311 -21.18 14.86 -17.95
C ALA A 311 -22.25 15.44 -17.02
N GLY A 312 -22.40 16.76 -17.01
CA GLY A 312 -23.37 17.46 -16.15
C GLY A 312 -24.80 16.88 -16.34
N THR A 313 -25.48 16.60 -15.26
CA THR A 313 -26.83 16.04 -15.21
C THR A 313 -27.94 17.03 -15.66
N GLY A 314 -27.58 18.09 -16.38
CA GLY A 314 -28.46 19.18 -16.81
C GLY A 314 -28.86 19.21 -18.29
N ALA A 315 -28.46 18.22 -19.11
CA ALA A 315 -28.87 18.19 -20.51
C ALA A 315 -29.82 17.01 -20.75
N GLY A 316 -31.11 17.32 -20.83
CA GLY A 316 -32.09 16.44 -21.46
C GLY A 316 -31.62 16.02 -22.84
N ALA A 317 -31.98 14.80 -23.26
CA ALA A 317 -31.69 14.23 -24.57
C ALA A 317 -31.95 15.25 -25.70
N GLY A 318 -30.87 15.82 -26.27
CA GLY A 318 -31.04 16.72 -27.42
C GLY A 318 -30.07 17.91 -27.55
N ALA A 319 -28.99 18.03 -26.76
CA ALA A 319 -28.04 19.11 -26.97
C ALA A 319 -26.73 18.60 -27.60
N GLY A 320 -26.47 19.05 -28.82
CA GLY A 320 -25.23 18.82 -29.56
C GLY A 320 -23.99 19.38 -28.83
N ALA A 321 -22.83 18.90 -29.31
CA ALA A 321 -21.50 19.32 -28.86
C ALA A 321 -21.39 20.87 -28.76
N GLY A 322 -21.30 21.43 -27.55
CA GLY A 322 -21.13 22.85 -27.39
C GLY A 322 -21.52 23.46 -26.04
N ALA A 323 -21.99 22.71 -25.06
CA ALA A 323 -22.28 23.26 -23.74
C ALA A 323 -20.99 23.35 -22.91
N GLU A 324 -20.37 24.54 -22.84
CA GLU A 324 -19.34 24.88 -21.86
C GLU A 324 -19.90 24.74 -20.45
N ALA A 325 -19.18 24.02 -19.56
CA ALA A 325 -19.48 23.93 -18.14
C ALA A 325 -19.41 25.35 -17.52
N PRO A 326 -20.26 25.66 -16.53
CA PRO A 326 -20.19 26.95 -15.86
C PRO A 326 -18.83 27.15 -15.19
N PRO A 327 -18.25 28.36 -15.21
CA PRO A 327 -16.95 28.64 -14.65
C PRO A 327 -16.95 28.41 -13.13
N GLY A 328 -16.26 27.37 -12.65
CA GLY A 328 -16.08 27.08 -11.22
C GLY A 328 -16.07 25.59 -10.83
N ASP A 329 -16.64 24.68 -11.62
CA ASP A 329 -16.64 23.26 -11.30
C ASP A 329 -15.53 22.51 -12.07
N THR A 330 -14.53 22.03 -11.33
CA THR A 330 -13.54 21.11 -11.89
C THR A 330 -14.26 19.85 -12.35
N PRO A 331 -14.09 19.42 -13.63
CA PRO A 331 -14.76 18.22 -14.13
C PRO A 331 -14.43 17.01 -13.26
N THR A 332 -15.45 16.29 -12.79
CA THR A 332 -15.24 15.09 -11.98
C THR A 332 -14.74 13.96 -12.87
N ALA A 333 -13.50 13.53 -12.67
CA ALA A 333 -12.94 12.39 -13.36
C ALA A 333 -13.69 11.11 -12.97
N LEU A 334 -13.97 10.26 -13.93
CA LEU A 334 -14.63 8.97 -13.75
C LEU A 334 -13.90 7.89 -14.58
N CYS A 335 -13.64 6.75 -13.96
CA CYS A 335 -13.10 5.57 -14.60
C CYS A 335 -14.11 4.43 -14.51
N PHE A 336 -14.35 3.74 -15.62
CA PHE A 336 -15.15 2.53 -15.70
C PHE A 336 -14.27 1.38 -16.14
N GLU A 337 -14.32 0.26 -15.44
CA GLU A 337 -13.66 -0.98 -15.82
C GLU A 337 -14.68 -2.00 -16.32
N SER A 338 -14.45 -2.52 -17.54
CA SER A 338 -15.20 -3.62 -18.09
C SER A 338 -14.32 -4.85 -18.27
N ARG A 339 -14.84 -6.01 -17.89
CA ARG A 339 -14.25 -7.29 -18.28
C ARG A 339 -14.59 -7.57 -19.73
N GLY A 340 -13.58 -7.46 -20.60
CA GLY A 340 -13.73 -7.62 -22.04
C GLY A 340 -13.57 -6.33 -22.81
N ARG A 341 -13.91 -6.37 -24.12
CA ARG A 341 -13.73 -5.24 -25.03
C ARG A 341 -14.94 -4.31 -25.00
N VAL A 342 -14.71 -3.05 -24.72
CA VAL A 342 -15.70 -1.98 -24.89
C VAL A 342 -15.31 -1.17 -26.12
N THR A 343 -16.29 -0.97 -27.03
CA THR A 343 -16.11 -0.17 -28.22
C THR A 343 -16.63 1.24 -27.95
N ALA A 344 -15.85 2.03 -27.21
CA ALA A 344 -16.14 3.44 -26.97
C ALA A 344 -15.03 4.31 -27.54
N ARG A 345 -15.38 5.46 -28.11
CA ARG A 345 -14.45 6.42 -28.71
C ARG A 345 -14.44 7.70 -27.91
N PRO A 346 -13.33 8.46 -27.93
CA PRO A 346 -13.34 9.81 -27.36
C PRO A 346 -14.51 10.64 -27.93
N GLY A 347 -15.26 11.28 -27.04
CA GLY A 347 -16.48 12.03 -27.36
C GLY A 347 -17.79 11.25 -27.20
N ASP A 348 -17.76 9.91 -27.11
CA ASP A 348 -18.95 9.12 -26.80
C ASP A 348 -19.43 9.38 -25.37
N VAL A 349 -20.72 9.23 -25.13
CA VAL A 349 -21.31 9.29 -23.80
C VAL A 349 -21.81 7.90 -23.40
N LEU A 350 -21.17 7.32 -22.37
CA LEU A 350 -21.61 6.07 -21.78
C LEU A 350 -22.48 6.35 -20.55
N ARG A 351 -23.67 5.77 -20.51
CA ARG A 351 -24.48 5.79 -19.31
C ARG A 351 -24.17 4.58 -18.44
N LEU A 352 -23.88 4.85 -17.18
CA LEU A 352 -23.44 3.85 -16.21
C LEU A 352 -24.34 3.88 -14.98
N GLN A 353 -24.54 2.70 -14.39
CA GLN A 353 -25.17 2.55 -13.08
C GLN A 353 -24.23 1.85 -12.11
N PRO A 354 -24.21 2.23 -10.82
CA PRO A 354 -23.52 1.48 -9.81
C PRO A 354 -24.18 0.15 -9.51
N GLN A 355 -23.40 -0.88 -9.23
CA GLN A 355 -23.92 -2.15 -8.71
C GLN A 355 -24.57 -1.95 -7.34
N PRO A 356 -25.74 -2.57 -7.07
CA PRO A 356 -26.39 -2.49 -5.75
C PRO A 356 -25.46 -2.96 -4.62
N GLY A 357 -25.43 -2.22 -3.52
CA GLY A 357 -24.61 -2.57 -2.37
C GLY A 357 -23.10 -2.26 -2.49
N ARG A 358 -22.66 -1.65 -3.61
CA ARG A 358 -21.24 -1.38 -3.89
C ARG A 358 -20.88 0.12 -3.84
N LEU A 359 -21.73 0.91 -3.24
CA LEU A 359 -21.50 2.34 -3.02
C LEU A 359 -20.88 2.61 -1.65
N HIS A 360 -20.03 3.61 -1.59
CA HIS A 360 -19.52 4.17 -0.36
C HIS A 360 -19.93 5.64 -0.26
N VAL A 361 -20.28 6.06 0.94
CA VAL A 361 -20.66 7.47 1.19
C VAL A 361 -19.67 8.06 2.18
N PHE A 362 -19.12 9.22 1.84
CA PHE A 362 -18.19 9.96 2.68
C PHE A 362 -18.75 11.35 2.97
N GLY A 363 -18.61 11.80 4.21
CA GLY A 363 -19.00 13.14 4.62
C GLY A 363 -18.13 14.23 4.00
N ALA A 364 -18.47 15.48 4.29
CA ALA A 364 -17.69 16.64 3.86
C ALA A 364 -16.24 16.64 4.41
N ASP A 365 -16.03 16.01 5.57
CA ASP A 365 -14.73 15.77 6.21
C ASP A 365 -13.92 14.64 5.56
N GLY A 366 -14.51 13.93 4.58
CA GLY A 366 -13.94 12.79 3.92
C GLY A 366 -14.03 11.48 4.70
N GLN A 367 -14.65 11.45 5.89
CA GLN A 367 -14.84 10.23 6.65
C GLN A 367 -16.01 9.41 6.12
N ARG A 368 -15.91 8.07 6.20
CA ARG A 368 -16.98 7.17 5.76
C ARG A 368 -18.21 7.31 6.64
N LEU A 369 -19.37 7.44 6.00
CA LEU A 369 -20.67 7.42 6.67
C LEU A 369 -21.28 6.01 6.64
N ALA A 370 -22.03 5.66 7.68
CA ALA A 370 -22.87 4.48 7.65
C ALA A 370 -23.97 4.66 6.60
N SER A 371 -24.01 3.81 5.59
CA SER A 371 -24.96 3.89 4.49
C SER A 371 -25.59 2.53 4.20
N ASP A 372 -26.90 2.51 3.91
CA ASP A 372 -27.59 1.38 3.32
C ASP A 372 -27.61 1.59 1.78
N THR A 373 -26.78 0.84 1.10
CA THR A 373 -26.58 0.97 -0.36
C THR A 373 -27.32 -0.12 -1.13
N ARG A 374 -28.24 -0.85 -0.46
CA ARG A 374 -29.04 -1.93 -1.06
C ARG A 374 -30.34 -1.45 -1.71
N ALA A 375 -30.50 -0.14 -1.83
CA ALA A 375 -31.72 0.46 -2.40
C ALA A 375 -31.69 0.49 -3.93
#